data_6632d8a0fa6669441ef8207392037b42
#
_entry.id   6632d8a0fa6669441ef8207392037b42
#
_cell.length_a   1.000
_cell.length_b   1.000
_cell.length_c   1.000
_cell.angle_alpha   90.00
_cell.angle_beta   90.00
_cell.angle_gamma   90.00
#
_symmetry.space_group_name_H-M   'P 1'
#
loop_
_entity.id
_entity.type
_entity.pdbx_description
1 polymer ?
#
loop_
_entity_poly.entity_id
_entity_poly.type
_entity_poly.pdbx_seq_one_letter_code
_entity_poly.pdbx_strand_id
1 'polypeptide(L)'
;MYRTPIIEAEDVILAKAPAKKGPAKKASVSTDASRANRERPAEPQSYKATKDELLKFYHDMLLIRRFEEKAGQLYGLGLIGGFCHLYIGQEAVAIGLQSALTPGKDSVITGYRDHGHMLAYGIDPNVIMAELTGRAAGISKGKGGSMHMFSTEHKFYGGHGIVGAQVSLGAGLAFGHKYSNDGGVCLAYFGDGASNQGQVYESFNMAELWKLPIIFVIENNQYAMGTSVNRASSEDQLYRRGESFRIPGIQVDGMDVLAVRGAAEVALDWVRSGKGPVLLEMKTYRYRGHSMSDPAKYRSRDEVQSVRDNSDPIEGAKELLAAMGVAEDEFKAIDKDIRAVVAASADYAESSPEPEPGELYTDVLVEQY
;
A
#
# COMPACT_ATOMS: atom_id res chain seq x y z
N MET A 1 18.27 -33.84 36.51
CA MET A 1 18.50 -33.04 37.73
C MET A 1 19.42 -31.88 37.39
N TYR A 2 18.86 -30.75 37.02
CA TYR A 2 19.62 -29.51 36.81
C TYR A 2 19.30 -28.58 37.97
N ARG A 3 20.34 -28.28 38.79
CA ARG A 3 20.26 -27.30 39.88
C ARG A 3 20.49 -25.91 39.29
N THR A 4 19.52 -25.02 39.43
CA THR A 4 19.64 -23.58 39.17
C THR A 4 20.45 -22.95 40.32
N PRO A 5 21.48 -22.11 40.08
CA PRO A 5 22.15 -21.37 41.13
C PRO A 5 21.26 -20.23 41.63
N ILE A 6 21.09 -20.18 42.95
CA ILE A 6 20.47 -19.05 43.66
C ILE A 6 21.50 -17.93 43.68
N ILE A 7 21.15 -16.78 43.10
CA ILE A 7 21.92 -15.54 43.22
C ILE A 7 21.50 -14.89 44.52
N GLU A 8 22.44 -14.79 45.48
CA GLU A 8 22.27 -14.07 46.75
C GLU A 8 22.16 -12.56 46.47
N ALA A 9 21.19 -11.95 47.15
CA ALA A 9 20.91 -10.52 47.05
C ALA A 9 21.78 -9.79 48.08
N GLU A 10 22.97 -9.31 47.67
CA GLU A 10 23.66 -8.25 48.39
C GLU A 10 24.28 -7.27 47.39
N ASP A 11 24.11 -5.96 47.72
CA ASP A 11 24.64 -4.76 47.06
C ASP A 11 23.69 -4.01 46.12
N VAL A 12 22.55 -3.60 46.67
CA VAL A 12 21.87 -2.40 46.14
C VAL A 12 22.47 -1.16 46.78
N ILE A 13 23.39 -0.52 46.09
CA ILE A 13 23.94 0.79 46.51
C ILE A 13 22.81 1.82 46.35
N LEU A 14 22.21 2.24 47.45
CA LEU A 14 21.28 3.37 47.53
C LEU A 14 22.03 4.66 47.17
N ALA A 15 21.85 5.13 45.93
CA ALA A 15 22.29 6.45 45.52
C ALA A 15 21.56 7.53 46.36
N LYS A 16 22.32 8.38 47.05
CA LYS A 16 21.80 9.52 47.81
C LYS A 16 20.94 10.42 46.91
N ALA A 17 19.72 10.71 47.37
CA ALA A 17 18.82 11.64 46.71
C ALA A 17 19.48 13.03 46.54
N PRO A 18 19.38 13.66 45.37
CA PRO A 18 19.88 15.01 45.17
C PRO A 18 19.06 16.03 45.96
N ALA A 19 19.74 17.06 46.46
CA ALA A 19 19.16 18.17 47.23
C ALA A 19 17.97 18.82 46.52
N LYS A 20 16.93 19.19 47.32
CA LYS A 20 15.73 19.92 46.88
C LYS A 20 16.11 21.19 46.11
N LYS A 21 15.92 21.18 44.79
CA LYS A 21 15.90 22.41 43.98
C LYS A 21 14.63 23.22 44.33
N GLY A 22 14.82 24.52 44.51
CA GLY A 22 13.71 25.45 44.80
C GLY A 22 12.57 25.39 43.78
N PRO A 23 11.42 26.05 44.02
CA PRO A 23 10.21 25.93 43.26
C PRO A 23 10.47 26.19 41.75
N ALA A 24 10.28 25.16 40.94
CA ALA A 24 10.33 25.32 39.49
C ALA A 24 9.34 26.39 39.07
N LYS A 25 9.80 27.38 38.31
CA LYS A 25 8.90 28.32 37.63
C LYS A 25 7.86 27.51 36.89
N LYS A 26 6.56 27.70 37.22
CA LYS A 26 5.47 27.11 36.44
C LYS A 26 5.69 27.47 34.98
N ALA A 27 6.00 26.49 34.17
CA ALA A 27 5.96 26.64 32.72
C ALA A 27 4.54 27.14 32.39
N SER A 28 4.45 28.33 31.81
CA SER A 28 3.20 28.82 31.27
C SER A 28 2.76 27.77 30.23
N VAL A 29 1.67 27.04 30.51
CA VAL A 29 0.96 26.30 29.50
C VAL A 29 0.51 27.34 28.51
N SER A 30 1.20 27.47 27.39
CA SER A 30 0.70 28.25 26.28
C SER A 30 -0.60 27.57 25.87
N THR A 31 -1.73 28.21 26.15
CA THR A 31 -3.02 27.84 25.60
C THR A 31 -2.87 28.01 24.09
N ASP A 32 -2.69 26.89 23.42
CA ASP A 32 -2.29 26.82 22.04
C ASP A 32 -3.38 27.41 21.13
N ALA A 33 -3.28 28.69 20.83
CA ALA A 33 -3.96 29.33 19.69
C ALA A 33 -3.46 28.73 18.35
N SER A 34 -2.59 27.73 18.40
CA SER A 34 -1.82 27.18 17.28
C SER A 34 -2.56 26.12 16.46
N ARG A 35 -3.77 25.68 16.84
CA ARG A 35 -4.52 24.74 15.99
C ARG A 35 -4.89 25.33 14.63
N ALA A 36 -5.11 26.64 14.57
CA ALA A 36 -5.49 27.34 13.34
C ALA A 36 -4.31 27.68 12.41
N ASN A 37 -3.06 27.61 12.90
CA ASN A 37 -1.84 28.05 12.16
C ASN A 37 -0.80 26.93 11.98
N ARG A 38 -1.21 25.66 11.97
CA ARG A 38 -0.26 24.58 11.67
C ARG A 38 0.12 24.62 10.19
N GLU A 39 1.41 24.49 9.93
CA GLU A 39 1.90 24.25 8.59
C GLU A 39 1.25 22.97 8.06
N ARG A 40 0.82 23.00 6.80
CA ARG A 40 0.22 21.87 6.07
C ARG A 40 0.95 21.70 4.73
N PRO A 41 0.91 20.52 4.14
CA PRO A 41 1.33 20.33 2.76
C PRO A 41 0.59 21.33 1.85
N ALA A 42 1.21 21.64 0.71
CA ALA A 42 0.53 22.40 -0.33
C ALA A 42 -0.72 21.65 -0.81
N GLU A 43 -1.69 22.38 -1.35
CA GLU A 43 -2.86 21.76 -1.99
C GLU A 43 -2.41 21.04 -3.26
N PRO A 44 -2.64 19.72 -3.40
CA PRO A 44 -2.22 18.99 -4.59
C PRO A 44 -2.88 19.54 -5.84
N GLN A 45 -2.10 19.63 -6.90
CA GLN A 45 -2.59 19.92 -8.23
C GLN A 45 -2.49 18.66 -9.10
N SER A 46 -3.36 18.52 -10.08
CA SER A 46 -3.26 17.44 -11.05
C SER A 46 -1.90 17.50 -11.76
N TYR A 47 -1.21 16.38 -11.81
CA TYR A 47 0.11 16.29 -12.44
C TYR A 47 0.03 16.58 -13.94
N LYS A 48 0.96 17.38 -14.45
CA LYS A 48 1.04 17.71 -15.86
C LYS A 48 1.92 16.71 -16.59
N ALA A 49 1.36 15.55 -16.88
CA ALA A 49 2.07 14.51 -17.61
C ALA A 49 2.33 14.93 -19.06
N THR A 50 3.49 14.57 -19.58
CA THR A 50 3.74 14.51 -21.02
C THR A 50 2.91 13.40 -21.65
N LYS A 51 2.77 13.41 -23.00
CA LYS A 51 2.07 12.33 -23.72
C LYS A 51 2.70 10.96 -23.41
N ASP A 52 4.01 10.87 -23.39
CA ASP A 52 4.74 9.61 -23.17
C ASP A 52 4.56 9.09 -21.73
N GLU A 53 4.58 9.97 -20.73
CA GLU A 53 4.28 9.60 -19.35
C GLU A 53 2.84 9.10 -19.19
N LEU A 54 1.87 9.78 -19.81
CA LEU A 54 0.48 9.37 -19.73
C LEU A 54 0.22 8.06 -20.49
N LEU A 55 0.91 7.82 -21.62
CA LEU A 55 0.89 6.53 -22.31
C LEU A 55 1.45 5.42 -21.42
N LYS A 56 2.53 5.69 -20.69
CA LYS A 56 3.07 4.73 -19.72
C LYS A 56 2.06 4.44 -18.59
N PHE A 57 1.43 5.47 -18.03
CA PHE A 57 0.41 5.27 -16.98
C PHE A 57 -0.78 4.45 -17.50
N TYR A 58 -1.26 4.75 -18.71
CA TYR A 58 -2.31 3.97 -19.36
C TYR A 58 -1.91 2.51 -19.55
N HIS A 59 -0.72 2.28 -20.12
CA HIS A 59 -0.17 0.93 -20.32
C HIS A 59 -0.11 0.16 -19.00
N ASP A 60 0.46 0.75 -17.96
CA ASP A 60 0.70 0.07 -16.69
C ASP A 60 -0.62 -0.22 -15.93
N MET A 61 -1.58 0.72 -15.97
CA MET A 61 -2.93 0.47 -15.43
C MET A 61 -3.65 -0.64 -16.19
N LEU A 62 -3.53 -0.66 -17.53
CA LEU A 62 -4.14 -1.69 -18.36
C LEU A 62 -3.46 -3.06 -18.13
N LEU A 63 -2.16 -3.10 -17.92
CA LEU A 63 -1.45 -4.32 -17.56
C LEU A 63 -1.99 -4.91 -16.24
N ILE A 64 -2.14 -4.09 -15.20
CA ILE A 64 -2.76 -4.52 -13.94
C ILE A 64 -4.15 -5.10 -14.19
N ARG A 65 -5.00 -4.38 -14.93
CA ARG A 65 -6.36 -4.81 -15.24
C ARG A 65 -6.40 -6.17 -15.94
N ARG A 66 -5.60 -6.35 -16.99
CA ARG A 66 -5.57 -7.60 -17.78
C ARG A 66 -4.97 -8.75 -17.00
N PHE A 67 -3.92 -8.49 -16.22
CA PHE A 67 -3.33 -9.48 -15.33
C PHE A 67 -4.35 -10.01 -14.30
N GLU A 68 -5.05 -9.10 -13.65
CA GLU A 68 -6.06 -9.44 -12.63
C GLU A 68 -7.29 -10.15 -13.24
N GLU A 69 -7.71 -9.77 -14.44
CA GLU A 69 -8.74 -10.51 -15.20
C GLU A 69 -8.30 -11.95 -15.47
N LYS A 70 -7.04 -12.16 -15.85
CA LYS A 70 -6.46 -13.50 -16.07
C LYS A 70 -6.33 -14.27 -14.75
N ALA A 71 -5.87 -13.65 -13.69
CA ALA A 71 -5.82 -14.26 -12.36
C ALA A 71 -7.22 -14.72 -11.90
N GLY A 72 -8.25 -13.90 -12.14
CA GLY A 72 -9.63 -14.29 -11.89
C GLY A 72 -10.10 -15.49 -12.70
N GLN A 73 -9.66 -15.64 -13.97
CA GLN A 73 -9.94 -16.81 -14.80
C GLN A 73 -9.25 -18.06 -14.24
N LEU A 74 -7.94 -17.97 -13.91
CA LEU A 74 -7.18 -19.09 -13.34
C LEU A 74 -7.73 -19.55 -11.99
N TYR A 75 -8.22 -18.62 -11.16
CA TYR A 75 -8.94 -18.95 -9.94
C TYR A 75 -10.21 -19.77 -10.24
N GLY A 76 -10.99 -19.36 -11.24
CA GLY A 76 -12.19 -20.07 -11.68
C GLY A 76 -11.90 -21.48 -12.22
N LEU A 77 -10.70 -21.71 -12.74
CA LEU A 77 -10.21 -23.02 -13.18
C LEU A 77 -9.61 -23.87 -12.03
N GLY A 78 -9.52 -23.32 -10.82
CA GLY A 78 -8.94 -24.01 -9.66
C GLY A 78 -7.41 -24.04 -9.63
N LEU A 79 -6.73 -23.27 -10.48
CA LEU A 79 -5.27 -23.17 -10.53
C LEU A 79 -4.70 -22.24 -9.46
N ILE A 80 -5.52 -21.33 -8.94
CA ILE A 80 -5.16 -20.47 -7.80
C ILE A 80 -5.97 -20.95 -6.59
N GLY A 81 -5.28 -21.38 -5.55
CA GLY A 81 -5.88 -21.85 -4.30
C GLY A 81 -6.03 -20.75 -3.26
N GLY A 82 -6.83 -21.02 -2.21
CA GLY A 82 -7.02 -20.08 -1.11
C GLY A 82 -7.79 -18.81 -1.48
N PHE A 83 -7.47 -17.69 -0.82
CA PHE A 83 -8.08 -16.40 -1.13
C PHE A 83 -7.30 -15.67 -2.21
N CYS A 84 -8.01 -15.18 -3.22
CA CYS A 84 -7.45 -14.35 -4.28
C CYS A 84 -8.13 -12.97 -4.26
N HIS A 85 -7.35 -11.91 -4.06
CA HIS A 85 -7.83 -10.55 -3.88
C HIS A 85 -7.43 -9.67 -5.06
N LEU A 86 -8.32 -9.51 -6.04
CA LEU A 86 -8.06 -8.73 -7.25
C LEU A 86 -8.04 -7.22 -6.97
N TYR A 87 -7.14 -6.50 -7.63
CA TYR A 87 -6.96 -5.05 -7.49
C TYR A 87 -7.81 -4.22 -8.45
N ILE A 88 -8.65 -4.84 -9.28
CA ILE A 88 -9.43 -4.23 -10.34
C ILE A 88 -10.29 -3.05 -9.83
N GLY A 89 -10.12 -1.89 -10.47
CA GLY A 89 -10.79 -0.62 -10.17
C GLY A 89 -9.92 0.37 -9.39
N GLN A 90 -8.76 -0.04 -8.88
CA GLN A 90 -7.89 0.78 -8.03
C GLN A 90 -6.53 1.10 -8.71
N GLU A 91 -6.40 0.82 -10.00
CA GLU A 91 -5.14 0.85 -10.74
C GLU A 91 -4.45 2.22 -10.69
N ALA A 92 -5.23 3.31 -10.72
CA ALA A 92 -4.70 4.66 -10.65
C ALA A 92 -3.95 4.94 -9.34
N VAL A 93 -4.39 4.35 -8.23
CA VAL A 93 -3.74 4.52 -6.92
C VAL A 93 -2.33 3.94 -6.96
N ALA A 94 -2.19 2.68 -7.40
CA ALA A 94 -0.88 2.03 -7.46
C ALA A 94 0.06 2.76 -8.42
N ILE A 95 -0.38 3.04 -9.65
CA ILE A 95 0.47 3.65 -10.68
C ILE A 95 0.81 5.10 -10.35
N GLY A 96 -0.16 5.89 -9.92
CA GLY A 96 0.08 7.31 -9.60
C GLY A 96 1.07 7.49 -8.46
N LEU A 97 0.92 6.74 -7.35
CA LEU A 97 1.85 6.81 -6.22
C LEU A 97 3.23 6.24 -6.59
N GLN A 98 3.26 5.06 -7.22
CA GLN A 98 4.50 4.40 -7.58
C GLN A 98 5.37 5.23 -8.52
N SER A 99 4.76 5.90 -9.50
CA SER A 99 5.47 6.73 -10.48
C SER A 99 6.24 7.91 -9.87
N ALA A 100 5.92 8.29 -8.63
CA ALA A 100 6.58 9.37 -7.88
C ALA A 100 7.78 8.91 -7.05
N LEU A 101 7.90 7.60 -6.79
CA LEU A 101 8.91 7.04 -5.91
C LEU A 101 10.28 6.95 -6.58
N THR A 102 11.31 6.91 -5.76
CA THR A 102 12.69 6.65 -6.20
C THR A 102 12.98 5.17 -6.07
N PRO A 103 13.06 4.41 -7.17
CA PRO A 103 13.36 2.98 -7.14
C PRO A 103 14.65 2.67 -6.37
N GLY A 104 14.65 1.59 -5.60
CA GLY A 104 15.79 1.16 -4.80
C GLY A 104 16.10 2.03 -3.58
N LYS A 105 15.39 3.15 -3.40
CA LYS A 105 15.51 4.05 -2.24
C LYS A 105 14.28 4.02 -1.35
N ASP A 106 13.13 4.33 -1.92
CA ASP A 106 11.87 4.34 -1.17
C ASP A 106 11.34 2.91 -0.96
N SER A 107 10.68 2.68 0.15
CA SER A 107 10.10 1.38 0.49
C SER A 107 8.58 1.41 0.46
N VAL A 108 7.99 0.27 0.14
CA VAL A 108 6.53 0.09 0.15
C VAL A 108 6.15 -1.14 0.93
N ILE A 109 5.02 -1.03 1.63
CA ILE A 109 4.39 -2.13 2.36
C ILE A 109 2.88 -2.05 2.18
N THR A 110 2.23 -3.17 1.94
CA THR A 110 0.82 -3.24 1.60
C THR A 110 0.06 -4.24 2.47
N GLY A 111 -1.25 -4.22 2.40
CA GLY A 111 -2.09 -5.33 2.81
C GLY A 111 -2.09 -6.44 1.76
N TYR A 112 -2.97 -7.40 1.94
CA TYR A 112 -3.09 -8.64 1.14
C TYR A 112 -3.60 -8.44 -0.29
N ARG A 113 -3.93 -7.23 -0.74
CA ARG A 113 -4.37 -6.91 -2.12
C ARG A 113 -3.23 -6.20 -2.84
N ASP A 114 -2.20 -6.93 -3.19
CA ASP A 114 -0.90 -6.39 -3.56
C ASP A 114 -0.45 -6.69 -5.00
N HIS A 115 -1.20 -7.49 -5.78
CA HIS A 115 -0.82 -7.81 -7.17
C HIS A 115 -0.58 -6.56 -8.02
N GLY A 116 -1.52 -5.60 -7.95
CA GLY A 116 -1.39 -4.34 -8.68
C GLY A 116 -0.16 -3.54 -8.26
N HIS A 117 0.17 -3.54 -6.98
CA HIS A 117 1.36 -2.87 -6.47
C HIS A 117 2.64 -3.57 -6.96
N MET A 118 2.69 -4.90 -6.96
CA MET A 118 3.83 -5.66 -7.49
C MET A 118 4.10 -5.31 -8.96
N LEU A 119 3.05 -5.30 -9.79
CA LEU A 119 3.14 -4.91 -11.20
C LEU A 119 3.57 -3.46 -11.38
N ALA A 120 3.01 -2.54 -10.57
CA ALA A 120 3.39 -1.13 -10.59
C ALA A 120 4.87 -0.92 -10.26
N TYR A 121 5.44 -1.78 -9.41
CA TYR A 121 6.88 -1.79 -9.08
C TYR A 121 7.76 -2.39 -10.19
N GLY A 122 7.17 -2.84 -11.29
CA GLY A 122 7.89 -3.41 -12.43
C GLY A 122 8.39 -4.84 -12.19
N ILE A 123 7.81 -5.52 -11.21
CA ILE A 123 8.12 -6.94 -10.97
C ILE A 123 7.51 -7.76 -12.10
N ASP A 124 8.28 -8.73 -12.61
CA ASP A 124 7.93 -9.52 -13.76
C ASP A 124 6.57 -10.25 -13.58
N PRO A 125 5.58 -10.03 -14.45
CA PRO A 125 4.30 -10.73 -14.41
C PRO A 125 4.42 -12.25 -14.34
N ASN A 126 5.48 -12.83 -14.90
CA ASN A 126 5.73 -14.28 -14.88
C ASN A 126 5.88 -14.79 -13.44
N VAL A 127 6.73 -14.14 -12.64
CA VAL A 127 6.98 -14.59 -11.26
C VAL A 127 5.81 -14.29 -10.34
N ILE A 128 5.02 -13.23 -10.62
CA ILE A 128 3.80 -12.93 -9.87
C ILE A 128 2.73 -13.99 -10.16
N MET A 129 2.51 -14.35 -11.44
CA MET A 129 1.53 -15.36 -11.80
C MET A 129 1.93 -16.76 -11.29
N ALA A 130 3.23 -17.09 -11.32
CA ALA A 130 3.75 -18.32 -10.74
C ALA A 130 3.51 -18.38 -9.23
N GLU A 131 3.66 -17.24 -8.50
CA GLU A 131 3.35 -17.18 -7.08
C GLU A 131 1.87 -17.40 -6.79
N LEU A 132 0.98 -16.75 -7.56
CA LEU A 132 -0.47 -16.94 -7.44
C LEU A 132 -0.90 -18.41 -7.59
N THR A 133 -0.23 -19.15 -8.48
CA THR A 133 -0.52 -20.56 -8.74
C THR A 133 0.28 -21.53 -7.88
N GLY A 134 1.03 -21.04 -6.88
CA GLY A 134 1.80 -21.84 -5.94
C GLY A 134 2.99 -22.56 -6.58
N ARG A 135 3.66 -21.95 -7.58
CA ARG A 135 4.80 -22.54 -8.29
C ARG A 135 6.14 -22.10 -7.71
N ALA A 136 7.13 -22.98 -7.75
CA ALA A 136 8.48 -22.73 -7.24
C ALA A 136 9.16 -21.52 -7.87
N ALA A 137 8.79 -21.17 -9.11
CA ALA A 137 9.28 -19.99 -9.81
C ALA A 137 8.64 -18.68 -9.37
N GLY A 138 7.69 -18.72 -8.41
CA GLY A 138 7.04 -17.55 -7.83
C GLY A 138 8.01 -16.69 -7.00
N ILE A 139 7.68 -15.40 -6.84
CA ILE A 139 8.51 -14.42 -6.11
C ILE A 139 8.77 -14.82 -4.66
N SER A 140 7.85 -15.54 -4.03
CA SER A 140 7.97 -16.13 -2.69
C SER A 140 8.07 -17.65 -2.74
N LYS A 141 8.60 -18.21 -3.83
CA LYS A 141 8.76 -19.65 -4.09
C LYS A 141 7.46 -20.45 -4.04
N GLY A 142 6.33 -19.83 -4.38
CA GLY A 142 5.00 -20.43 -4.32
C GLY A 142 4.42 -20.59 -2.92
N LYS A 143 5.08 -20.06 -1.88
CA LYS A 143 4.64 -20.18 -0.47
C LYS A 143 3.69 -19.08 -0.03
N GLY A 144 3.70 -17.94 -0.69
CA GLY A 144 2.93 -16.75 -0.33
C GLY A 144 1.54 -16.70 -0.95
N GLY A 145 1.38 -17.20 -2.17
CA GLY A 145 0.15 -17.11 -2.94
C GLY A 145 -0.27 -15.66 -3.18
N SER A 146 -1.60 -15.41 -3.23
CA SER A 146 -2.16 -14.08 -3.54
C SER A 146 -1.86 -13.00 -2.50
N MET A 147 -1.51 -13.33 -1.27
CA MET A 147 -1.53 -12.37 -0.15
C MET A 147 -0.16 -12.06 0.45
N HIS A 148 0.87 -12.79 0.07
CA HIS A 148 2.17 -12.74 0.74
C HIS A 148 3.32 -12.72 -0.28
N MET A 149 3.34 -11.66 -1.10
CA MET A 149 4.39 -11.43 -2.08
C MET A 149 5.36 -10.37 -1.56
N PHE A 150 6.66 -10.64 -1.71
CA PHE A 150 7.73 -9.78 -1.19
C PHE A 150 8.85 -9.68 -2.22
N SER A 151 9.46 -8.51 -2.34
CA SER A 151 10.66 -8.30 -3.12
C SER A 151 11.58 -7.30 -2.43
N THR A 152 12.52 -7.81 -1.64
CA THR A 152 13.49 -6.97 -0.92
C THR A 152 14.41 -6.22 -1.89
N GLU A 153 14.70 -6.77 -3.06
CA GLU A 153 15.45 -6.14 -4.14
C GLU A 153 14.76 -4.83 -4.58
N HIS A 154 13.43 -4.87 -4.74
CA HIS A 154 12.64 -3.70 -5.09
C HIS A 154 12.20 -2.87 -3.88
N LYS A 155 12.65 -3.19 -2.66
CA LYS A 155 12.17 -2.59 -1.41
C LYS A 155 10.65 -2.65 -1.23
N PHE A 156 10.05 -3.69 -1.80
CA PHE A 156 8.65 -4.04 -1.61
C PHE A 156 8.52 -5.06 -0.47
N TYR A 157 8.06 -4.60 0.67
CA TYR A 157 7.99 -5.39 1.91
C TYR A 157 6.65 -6.07 2.11
N GLY A 158 5.93 -6.26 1.02
CA GLY A 158 4.90 -7.25 0.84
C GLY A 158 3.52 -6.93 1.26
N GLY A 159 2.74 -7.98 0.97
CA GLY A 159 1.37 -8.18 1.35
C GLY A 159 1.23 -8.83 2.71
N HIS A 160 0.44 -8.21 3.58
CA HIS A 160 0.20 -8.68 4.94
C HIS A 160 -1.25 -9.12 5.12
N GLY A 161 -1.47 -10.37 5.56
CA GLY A 161 -2.80 -10.93 5.82
C GLY A 161 -3.44 -10.36 7.08
N ILE A 162 -2.65 -9.97 8.08
CA ILE A 162 -3.15 -9.37 9.32
C ILE A 162 -3.55 -7.92 9.05
N VAL A 163 -4.84 -7.64 9.15
CA VAL A 163 -5.42 -6.34 8.83
C VAL A 163 -4.81 -5.23 9.71
N GLY A 164 -4.18 -4.24 9.08
CA GLY A 164 -3.56 -3.10 9.75
C GLY A 164 -2.11 -3.32 10.21
N ALA A 165 -1.59 -4.56 10.21
CA ALA A 165 -0.21 -4.85 10.66
C ALA A 165 0.84 -4.12 9.83
N GLN A 166 0.62 -3.97 8.53
CA GLN A 166 1.51 -3.26 7.62
C GLN A 166 1.71 -1.78 7.99
N VAL A 167 0.78 -1.19 8.73
CA VAL A 167 0.91 0.22 9.17
C VAL A 167 2.01 0.35 10.21
N SER A 168 2.03 -0.55 11.20
CA SER A 168 3.07 -0.58 12.24
C SER A 168 4.43 -1.00 11.67
N LEU A 169 4.44 -1.99 10.79
CA LEU A 169 5.67 -2.42 10.10
C LEU A 169 6.21 -1.30 9.19
N GLY A 170 5.34 -0.57 8.50
CA GLY A 170 5.71 0.61 7.69
C GLY A 170 6.32 1.73 8.54
N ALA A 171 5.79 1.97 9.75
CA ALA A 171 6.40 2.90 10.69
C ALA A 171 7.81 2.41 11.11
N GLY A 172 8.01 1.10 11.25
CA GLY A 172 9.33 0.49 11.49
C GLY A 172 10.29 0.69 10.32
N LEU A 173 9.84 0.50 9.08
CA LEU A 173 10.64 0.76 7.87
C LEU A 173 11.05 2.24 7.78
N ALA A 174 10.10 3.15 8.03
CA ALA A 174 10.38 4.58 8.06
C ALA A 174 11.35 4.97 9.19
N PHE A 175 11.26 4.31 10.34
CA PHE A 175 12.25 4.47 11.41
C PHE A 175 13.62 4.02 10.92
N GLY A 176 13.73 2.89 10.21
CA GLY A 176 14.96 2.42 9.59
C GLY A 176 15.56 3.46 8.64
N HIS A 177 14.76 4.04 7.72
CA HIS A 177 15.19 5.13 6.83
C HIS A 177 15.71 6.34 7.61
N LYS A 178 14.98 6.76 8.64
CA LYS A 178 15.40 7.89 9.48
C LYS A 178 16.67 7.60 10.25
N TYR A 179 16.79 6.42 10.83
CA TYR A 179 17.98 6.01 11.61
C TYR A 179 19.22 5.93 10.73
N SER A 180 19.09 5.35 9.54
CA SER A 180 20.16 5.24 8.55
C SER A 180 20.47 6.55 7.83
N ASN A 181 19.59 7.55 7.96
CA ASN A 181 19.70 8.84 7.26
C ASN A 181 19.93 8.69 5.74
N ASP A 182 19.27 7.71 5.12
CA ASP A 182 19.39 7.38 3.70
C ASP A 182 18.51 8.25 2.79
N GLY A 183 17.61 9.05 3.38
CA GLY A 183 16.66 9.92 2.70
C GLY A 183 15.53 9.16 1.99
N GLY A 184 15.34 7.87 2.29
CA GLY A 184 14.22 7.08 1.82
C GLY A 184 12.92 7.42 2.55
N VAL A 185 11.80 7.11 1.94
CA VAL A 185 10.44 7.27 2.46
C VAL A 185 9.74 5.91 2.41
N CYS A 186 8.90 5.63 3.41
CA CYS A 186 8.04 4.44 3.38
C CYS A 186 6.61 4.83 3.00
N LEU A 187 6.02 4.16 2.01
CA LEU A 187 4.59 4.19 1.75
C LEU A 187 3.94 2.96 2.38
N ALA A 188 2.99 3.19 3.28
CA ALA A 188 2.24 2.13 3.95
C ALA A 188 0.78 2.17 3.50
N TYR A 189 0.37 1.20 2.69
CA TYR A 189 -0.99 1.09 2.14
C TYR A 189 -1.88 0.25 3.04
N PHE A 190 -3.10 0.70 3.27
CA PHE A 190 -4.11 -0.04 4.01
C PHE A 190 -5.53 0.37 3.60
N GLY A 191 -6.48 -0.53 3.72
CA GLY A 191 -7.86 -0.27 3.32
C GLY A 191 -8.65 0.55 4.35
N ASP A 192 -9.83 1.03 3.94
CA ASP A 192 -10.78 1.75 4.77
C ASP A 192 -11.16 0.98 6.04
N GLY A 193 -11.36 -0.33 5.96
CA GLY A 193 -11.62 -1.17 7.13
C GLY A 193 -10.43 -1.25 8.09
N ALA A 194 -9.22 -1.38 7.56
CA ALA A 194 -7.99 -1.44 8.35
C ALA A 194 -7.76 -0.14 9.14
N SER A 195 -8.23 0.99 8.63
CA SER A 195 -8.13 2.29 9.30
C SER A 195 -8.86 2.36 10.66
N ASN A 196 -9.66 1.35 11.01
CA ASN A 196 -10.33 1.24 12.32
C ASN A 196 -9.53 0.42 13.36
N GLN A 197 -8.37 -0.18 12.96
CA GLN A 197 -7.53 -0.94 13.88
C GLN A 197 -6.77 -0.02 14.85
N GLY A 198 -6.69 -0.39 16.14
CA GLY A 198 -6.00 0.40 17.17
C GLY A 198 -4.54 0.65 16.86
N GLN A 199 -3.83 -0.34 16.33
CA GLN A 199 -2.42 -0.25 15.94
C GLN A 199 -2.12 0.83 14.90
N VAL A 200 -3.10 1.24 14.09
CA VAL A 200 -2.98 2.37 13.15
C VAL A 200 -2.73 3.67 13.93
N TYR A 201 -3.50 3.90 14.96
CA TYR A 201 -3.40 5.11 15.79
C TYR A 201 -2.16 5.11 16.68
N GLU A 202 -1.73 3.95 17.17
CA GLU A 202 -0.44 3.79 17.84
C GLU A 202 0.70 4.17 16.91
N SER A 203 0.65 3.70 15.66
CA SER A 203 1.64 4.03 14.62
C SER A 203 1.63 5.50 14.25
N PHE A 204 0.45 6.13 14.17
CA PHE A 204 0.33 7.57 13.92
C PHE A 204 1.01 8.37 15.02
N ASN A 205 0.80 8.00 16.30
CA ASN A 205 1.44 8.65 17.43
C ASN A 205 2.96 8.57 17.35
N MET A 206 3.51 7.37 17.11
CA MET A 206 4.95 7.17 17.01
C MET A 206 5.55 7.90 15.80
N ALA A 207 4.88 7.81 14.65
CA ALA A 207 5.36 8.44 13.42
C ALA A 207 5.45 9.97 13.54
N GLU A 208 4.43 10.61 14.12
CA GLU A 208 4.45 12.06 14.32
C GLU A 208 5.42 12.47 15.42
N LEU A 209 5.45 11.76 16.56
CA LEU A 209 6.37 12.03 17.65
C LEU A 209 7.82 12.03 17.19
N TRP A 210 8.18 11.09 16.34
CA TRP A 210 9.55 10.93 15.84
C TRP A 210 9.76 11.54 14.45
N LYS A 211 8.75 12.21 13.87
CA LYS A 211 8.83 12.78 12.52
C LYS A 211 9.39 11.76 11.52
N LEU A 212 8.76 10.58 11.49
CA LEU A 212 9.18 9.51 10.59
C LEU A 212 8.87 9.85 9.12
N PRO A 213 9.74 9.46 8.18
CA PRO A 213 9.51 9.66 6.76
C PRO A 213 8.53 8.61 6.21
N ILE A 214 7.24 8.73 6.56
CA ILE A 214 6.19 7.81 6.14
C ILE A 214 4.99 8.55 5.53
N ILE A 215 4.47 7.98 4.45
CA ILE A 215 3.20 8.33 3.85
C ILE A 215 2.23 7.18 4.16
N PHE A 216 1.21 7.47 4.94
CA PHE A 216 0.10 6.56 5.20
C PHE A 216 -0.91 6.69 4.07
N VAL A 217 -1.24 5.60 3.38
CA VAL A 217 -2.16 5.60 2.24
C VAL A 217 -3.38 4.76 2.56
N ILE A 218 -4.53 5.40 2.69
CA ILE A 218 -5.82 4.72 2.82
C ILE A 218 -6.39 4.48 1.42
N GLU A 219 -6.46 3.23 1.00
CA GLU A 219 -7.21 2.83 -0.20
C GLU A 219 -8.69 2.68 0.18
N ASN A 220 -9.40 3.81 0.15
CA ASN A 220 -10.83 3.85 0.45
C ASN A 220 -11.64 3.38 -0.77
N ASN A 221 -11.78 2.07 -0.89
CA ASN A 221 -12.55 1.44 -1.96
C ASN A 221 -14.04 1.22 -1.60
N GLN A 222 -14.52 1.92 -0.59
CA GLN A 222 -15.89 2.04 -0.08
C GLN A 222 -16.39 0.85 0.75
N TYR A 223 -15.77 -0.34 0.67
CA TYR A 223 -16.28 -1.54 1.33
C TYR A 223 -15.16 -2.37 1.97
N ALA A 224 -15.17 -2.44 3.31
CA ALA A 224 -14.38 -3.41 4.07
C ALA A 224 -15.13 -4.76 4.08
N MET A 225 -14.65 -5.73 3.31
CA MET A 225 -15.46 -6.90 2.93
C MET A 225 -16.81 -6.44 2.36
N GLY A 226 -17.90 -6.63 3.07
CA GLY A 226 -19.24 -6.21 2.71
C GLY A 226 -19.78 -5.02 3.52
N THR A 227 -18.97 -4.40 4.38
CA THR A 227 -19.41 -3.28 5.23
C THR A 227 -18.95 -1.97 4.62
N SER A 228 -19.89 -1.09 4.29
CA SER A 228 -19.59 0.23 3.75
C SER A 228 -18.96 1.15 4.81
N VAL A 229 -18.14 2.11 4.36
CA VAL A 229 -17.52 3.12 5.20
C VAL A 229 -18.56 3.87 6.02
N ASN A 230 -19.66 4.32 5.41
CA ASN A 230 -20.72 5.07 6.07
C ASN A 230 -21.42 4.28 7.19
N ARG A 231 -21.40 2.94 7.13
CA ARG A 231 -21.96 2.08 8.16
C ARG A 231 -20.98 1.82 9.31
N ALA A 232 -19.67 1.84 9.03
CA ALA A 232 -18.63 1.42 9.98
C ALA A 232 -17.88 2.58 10.63
N SER A 233 -17.95 3.78 10.06
CA SER A 233 -17.12 4.92 10.45
C SER A 233 -17.97 6.10 10.84
N SER A 234 -17.74 6.68 12.03
CA SER A 234 -18.38 7.91 12.46
C SER A 234 -17.86 9.14 11.72
N GLU A 235 -16.61 9.10 11.26
CA GLU A 235 -16.01 10.07 10.35
C GLU A 235 -15.72 9.35 9.02
N ASP A 236 -16.43 9.71 7.96
CA ASP A 236 -16.35 9.11 6.64
C ASP A 236 -15.25 9.74 5.75
N GLN A 237 -14.76 10.91 6.15
CA GLN A 237 -13.59 11.56 5.57
C GLN A 237 -12.34 11.04 6.26
N LEU A 238 -11.87 9.87 5.83
CA LEU A 238 -10.84 9.13 6.55
C LEU A 238 -9.49 9.86 6.65
N TYR A 239 -9.19 10.77 5.72
CA TYR A 239 -7.99 11.62 5.80
C TYR A 239 -7.92 12.48 7.05
N ARG A 240 -9.07 12.79 7.69
CA ARG A 240 -9.14 13.60 8.92
C ARG A 240 -8.69 12.82 10.15
N ARG A 241 -8.60 11.51 10.10
CA ARG A 241 -8.20 10.67 11.23
C ARG A 241 -6.79 10.96 11.76
N GLY A 242 -5.92 11.52 10.93
CA GLY A 242 -4.59 11.99 11.33
C GLY A 242 -4.59 13.23 12.20
N GLU A 243 -5.65 14.03 12.21
CA GLU A 243 -5.68 15.37 12.83
C GLU A 243 -5.45 15.34 14.35
N SER A 244 -5.98 14.33 15.05
CA SER A 244 -5.78 14.17 16.50
C SER A 244 -4.32 13.89 16.86
N PHE A 245 -3.55 13.35 15.93
CA PHE A 245 -2.11 13.09 16.03
C PHE A 245 -1.26 14.19 15.37
N ARG A 246 -1.86 15.27 14.89
CA ARG A 246 -1.19 16.37 14.16
C ARG A 246 -0.65 15.97 12.77
N ILE A 247 -1.04 14.83 12.26
CA ILE A 247 -0.68 14.39 10.91
C ILE A 247 -1.62 15.08 9.93
N PRO A 248 -1.09 15.84 8.94
CA PRO A 248 -1.93 16.43 7.90
C PRO A 248 -2.50 15.33 7.00
N GLY A 249 -3.78 15.46 6.68
CA GLY A 249 -4.48 14.55 5.78
C GLY A 249 -4.90 15.24 4.50
N ILE A 250 -4.88 14.50 3.40
CA ILE A 250 -5.29 14.94 2.05
C ILE A 250 -6.23 13.88 1.48
N GLN A 251 -7.40 14.29 0.99
CA GLN A 251 -8.29 13.43 0.21
C GLN A 251 -7.99 13.62 -1.27
N VAL A 252 -7.89 12.51 -2.00
CA VAL A 252 -7.50 12.46 -3.40
C VAL A 252 -8.51 11.64 -4.18
N ASP A 253 -8.84 12.07 -5.40
CA ASP A 253 -9.55 11.23 -6.35
C ASP A 253 -8.64 10.08 -6.79
N GLY A 254 -8.86 8.90 -6.21
CA GLY A 254 -8.09 7.69 -6.51
C GLY A 254 -8.50 7.01 -7.83
N MET A 255 -9.45 7.59 -8.57
CA MET A 255 -9.82 7.15 -9.92
C MET A 255 -9.11 7.99 -11.02
N ASP A 256 -8.41 9.06 -10.65
CA ASP A 256 -7.59 9.88 -11.55
C ASP A 256 -6.10 9.71 -11.24
N VAL A 257 -5.38 9.07 -12.15
CA VAL A 257 -3.93 8.81 -12.02
C VAL A 257 -3.10 10.10 -11.91
N LEU A 258 -3.53 11.18 -12.55
CA LEU A 258 -2.83 12.47 -12.52
C LEU A 258 -3.07 13.19 -11.18
N ALA A 259 -4.27 13.09 -10.61
CA ALA A 259 -4.56 13.59 -9.28
C ALA A 259 -3.75 12.82 -8.22
N VAL A 260 -3.69 11.49 -8.32
CA VAL A 260 -2.90 10.64 -7.43
C VAL A 260 -1.40 10.99 -7.54
N ARG A 261 -0.88 11.14 -8.76
CA ARG A 261 0.54 11.48 -8.99
C ARG A 261 0.90 12.85 -8.42
N GLY A 262 0.03 13.85 -8.60
CA GLY A 262 0.24 15.20 -8.04
C GLY A 262 0.21 15.20 -6.50
N ALA A 263 -0.69 14.44 -5.89
CA ALA A 263 -0.75 14.28 -4.44
C ALA A 263 0.49 13.54 -3.88
N ALA A 264 1.01 12.57 -4.64
CA ALA A 264 2.24 11.87 -4.29
C ALA A 264 3.44 12.83 -4.21
N GLU A 265 3.60 13.74 -5.17
CA GLU A 265 4.68 14.74 -5.15
C GLU A 265 4.61 15.62 -3.90
N VAL A 266 3.44 16.18 -3.63
CA VAL A 266 3.23 17.03 -2.44
C VAL A 266 3.53 16.28 -1.14
N ALA A 267 3.09 15.02 -1.05
CA ALA A 267 3.33 14.18 0.12
C ALA A 267 4.82 13.85 0.30
N LEU A 268 5.50 13.49 -0.79
CA LEU A 268 6.94 13.19 -0.78
C LEU A 268 7.77 14.42 -0.40
N ASP A 269 7.45 15.59 -0.96
CA ASP A 269 8.15 16.85 -0.63
C ASP A 269 7.98 17.19 0.86
N TRP A 270 6.77 17.04 1.39
CA TRP A 270 6.49 17.24 2.81
C TRP A 270 7.32 16.32 3.69
N VAL A 271 7.27 15.01 3.41
CA VAL A 271 7.94 13.99 4.23
C VAL A 271 9.47 14.11 4.12
N ARG A 272 10.01 14.29 2.91
CA ARG A 272 11.45 14.46 2.67
C ARG A 272 12.02 15.75 3.27
N SER A 273 11.17 16.77 3.46
CA SER A 273 11.59 18.01 4.18
C SER A 273 11.67 17.81 5.70
N GLY A 274 11.44 16.60 6.23
CA GLY A 274 11.54 16.27 7.65
C GLY A 274 10.38 16.78 8.51
N LYS A 275 9.26 17.20 7.88
CA LYS A 275 8.09 17.71 8.59
C LYS A 275 7.26 16.62 9.28
N GLY A 276 7.56 15.35 9.01
CA GLY A 276 6.91 14.18 9.58
C GLY A 276 5.93 13.52 8.61
N PRO A 277 5.05 12.62 9.10
CA PRO A 277 4.16 11.84 8.27
C PRO A 277 3.07 12.69 7.60
N VAL A 278 2.47 12.12 6.56
CA VAL A 278 1.24 12.61 5.91
C VAL A 278 0.30 11.44 5.68
N LEU A 279 -1.01 11.71 5.73
CA LEU A 279 -2.06 10.74 5.47
C LEU A 279 -2.76 11.07 4.15
N LEU A 280 -2.73 10.17 3.20
CA LEU A 280 -3.47 10.27 1.94
C LEU A 280 -4.68 9.34 2.00
N GLU A 281 -5.88 9.87 1.73
CA GLU A 281 -7.06 9.05 1.48
C GLU A 281 -7.34 9.04 -0.01
N MET A 282 -7.15 7.87 -0.64
CA MET A 282 -7.45 7.61 -2.04
C MET A 282 -8.91 7.17 -2.17
N LYS A 283 -9.78 8.03 -2.63
CA LYS A 283 -11.19 7.70 -2.92
C LYS A 283 -11.22 6.89 -4.21
N THR A 284 -11.31 5.58 -4.06
CA THR A 284 -11.29 4.64 -5.18
C THR A 284 -12.47 3.67 -5.09
N TYR A 285 -12.54 2.69 -5.98
CA TYR A 285 -13.63 1.72 -5.98
C TYR A 285 -13.16 0.33 -6.44
N ARG A 286 -13.52 -0.69 -5.69
CA ARG A 286 -13.22 -2.09 -6.03
C ARG A 286 -14.33 -2.67 -6.89
N TYR A 287 -14.07 -3.02 -8.15
CA TYR A 287 -15.10 -3.53 -9.08
C TYR A 287 -15.51 -4.98 -8.79
N ARG A 288 -14.62 -5.78 -8.24
CA ARG A 288 -14.89 -7.18 -7.88
C ARG A 288 -15.31 -7.32 -6.43
N GLY A 289 -15.75 -8.50 -6.01
CA GLY A 289 -15.97 -8.83 -4.61
C GLY A 289 -14.70 -8.63 -3.76
N HIS A 290 -14.81 -8.81 -2.47
CA HIS A 290 -13.67 -8.67 -1.56
C HIS A 290 -12.52 -9.62 -1.94
N SER A 291 -12.86 -10.87 -2.20
CA SER A 291 -12.01 -11.88 -2.81
C SER A 291 -12.79 -12.57 -3.93
N MET A 292 -12.14 -13.45 -4.68
CA MET A 292 -12.81 -14.19 -5.74
C MET A 292 -13.94 -15.11 -5.25
N SER A 293 -13.92 -15.52 -3.97
CA SER A 293 -15.00 -16.30 -3.35
C SER A 293 -16.17 -15.44 -2.84
N ASP A 294 -16.06 -14.10 -2.86
CA ASP A 294 -17.10 -13.19 -2.40
C ASP A 294 -18.13 -12.92 -3.52
N PRO A 295 -19.42 -13.30 -3.33
CA PRO A 295 -20.46 -13.08 -4.32
C PRO A 295 -20.92 -11.61 -4.42
N ALA A 296 -20.39 -10.69 -3.62
CA ALA A 296 -20.65 -9.24 -3.60
C ALA A 296 -22.15 -8.86 -3.50
N LYS A 297 -22.92 -9.59 -2.70
CA LYS A 297 -24.39 -9.36 -2.52
C LYS A 297 -24.74 -8.08 -1.74
N TYR A 298 -23.75 -7.39 -1.16
CA TYR A 298 -23.92 -6.20 -0.33
C TYR A 298 -24.06 -4.90 -1.16
N ARG A 299 -23.90 -4.96 -2.48
CA ARG A 299 -24.04 -3.84 -3.41
C ARG A 299 -24.72 -4.30 -4.70
N SER A 300 -25.35 -3.38 -5.40
CA SER A 300 -26.03 -3.67 -6.68
C SER A 300 -25.02 -3.74 -7.83
N ARG A 301 -25.42 -4.43 -8.91
CA ARG A 301 -24.66 -4.42 -10.16
C ARG A 301 -24.68 -3.03 -10.81
N ASP A 302 -25.78 -2.31 -10.68
CA ASP A 302 -25.95 -0.98 -11.23
C ASP A 302 -25.02 0.04 -10.57
N GLU A 303 -24.80 -0.09 -9.26
CA GLU A 303 -23.80 0.73 -8.55
C GLU A 303 -22.40 0.55 -9.15
N VAL A 304 -21.96 -0.71 -9.30
CA VAL A 304 -20.65 -1.03 -9.89
C VAL A 304 -20.56 -0.52 -11.33
N GLN A 305 -21.60 -0.74 -12.12
CA GLN A 305 -21.62 -0.32 -13.53
C GLN A 305 -21.58 1.19 -13.65
N SER A 306 -22.34 1.90 -12.81
CA SER A 306 -22.33 3.38 -12.80
C SER A 306 -20.93 3.95 -12.51
N VAL A 307 -20.18 3.36 -11.56
CA VAL A 307 -18.80 3.79 -11.29
C VAL A 307 -17.89 3.50 -12.50
N ARG A 308 -18.03 2.33 -13.12
CA ARG A 308 -17.25 1.97 -14.31
C ARG A 308 -17.50 2.90 -15.49
N ASP A 309 -18.75 3.26 -15.71
CA ASP A 309 -19.13 4.09 -16.87
C ASP A 309 -18.72 5.55 -16.70
N ASN A 310 -18.58 6.03 -15.44
CA ASN A 310 -18.36 7.45 -15.18
C ASN A 310 -16.96 7.77 -14.63
N SER A 311 -16.22 6.77 -14.14
CA SER A 311 -14.99 7.03 -13.37
C SER A 311 -13.92 5.94 -13.55
N ASP A 312 -13.93 5.16 -14.65
CA ASP A 312 -12.88 4.15 -14.86
C ASP A 312 -11.54 4.85 -15.14
N PRO A 313 -10.49 4.58 -14.32
CA PRO A 313 -9.22 5.28 -14.43
C PRO A 313 -8.50 5.02 -15.78
N ILE A 314 -8.72 3.87 -16.39
CA ILE A 314 -8.11 3.51 -17.68
C ILE A 314 -8.80 4.27 -18.81
N GLU A 315 -10.14 4.33 -18.79
CA GLU A 315 -10.90 5.08 -19.80
C GLU A 315 -10.62 6.58 -19.67
N GLY A 316 -10.54 7.14 -18.43
CA GLY A 316 -10.18 8.53 -18.22
C GLY A 316 -8.78 8.88 -18.80
N ALA A 317 -7.78 8.04 -18.58
CA ALA A 317 -6.47 8.22 -19.19
C ALA A 317 -6.50 8.09 -20.72
N LYS A 318 -7.31 7.15 -21.25
CA LYS A 318 -7.53 6.97 -22.70
C LYS A 318 -8.15 8.20 -23.34
N GLU A 319 -9.15 8.80 -22.72
CA GLU A 319 -9.80 10.03 -23.22
C GLU A 319 -8.81 11.20 -23.30
N LEU A 320 -7.98 11.38 -22.26
CA LEU A 320 -6.94 12.41 -22.26
C LEU A 320 -5.90 12.17 -23.38
N LEU A 321 -5.47 10.93 -23.57
CA LEU A 321 -4.53 10.56 -24.63
C LEU A 321 -5.14 10.75 -26.03
N ALA A 322 -6.40 10.43 -26.22
CA ALA A 322 -7.10 10.69 -27.46
C ALA A 322 -7.14 12.20 -27.78
N ALA A 323 -7.38 13.04 -26.77
CA ALA A 323 -7.31 14.50 -26.91
C ALA A 323 -5.87 15.00 -27.24
N MET A 324 -4.83 14.24 -26.85
CA MET A 324 -3.43 14.48 -27.25
C MET A 324 -3.07 13.86 -28.61
N GLY A 325 -4.03 13.32 -29.34
CA GLY A 325 -3.86 12.80 -30.70
C GLY A 325 -3.37 11.36 -30.79
N VAL A 326 -3.57 10.53 -29.75
CA VAL A 326 -3.34 9.07 -29.83
C VAL A 326 -4.51 8.44 -30.59
N ALA A 327 -4.19 7.64 -31.61
CA ALA A 327 -5.20 7.00 -32.45
C ALA A 327 -5.75 5.73 -31.79
N GLU A 328 -7.01 5.37 -32.11
CA GLU A 328 -7.65 4.17 -31.57
C GLU A 328 -6.89 2.87 -31.88
N ASP A 329 -6.20 2.81 -33.02
CA ASP A 329 -5.40 1.64 -33.40
C ASP A 329 -4.14 1.49 -32.52
N GLU A 330 -3.60 2.58 -31.95
CA GLU A 330 -2.50 2.53 -30.98
C GLU A 330 -2.97 1.91 -29.66
N PHE A 331 -4.14 2.28 -29.17
CA PHE A 331 -4.74 1.65 -27.98
C PHE A 331 -5.00 0.15 -28.16
N LYS A 332 -5.49 -0.25 -29.36
CA LYS A 332 -5.68 -1.66 -29.68
C LYS A 332 -4.37 -2.43 -29.74
N ALA A 333 -3.30 -1.81 -30.26
CA ALA A 333 -1.98 -2.41 -30.29
C ALA A 333 -1.45 -2.62 -28.84
N ILE A 334 -1.55 -1.62 -27.99
CA ILE A 334 -1.17 -1.71 -26.57
C ILE A 334 -1.95 -2.84 -25.86
N ASP A 335 -3.29 -2.89 -26.01
CA ASP A 335 -4.08 -3.95 -25.36
C ASP A 335 -3.70 -5.34 -25.88
N LYS A 336 -3.42 -5.48 -27.17
CA LYS A 336 -2.97 -6.73 -27.76
C LYS A 336 -1.62 -7.20 -27.19
N ASP A 337 -0.66 -6.29 -27.08
CA ASP A 337 0.67 -6.61 -26.57
C ASP A 337 0.60 -6.98 -25.07
N ILE A 338 -0.18 -6.24 -24.28
CA ILE A 338 -0.42 -6.55 -22.87
C ILE A 338 -1.08 -7.92 -22.70
N ARG A 339 -2.08 -8.26 -23.54
CA ARG A 339 -2.70 -9.59 -23.50
C ARG A 339 -1.72 -10.70 -23.83
N ALA A 340 -0.77 -10.47 -24.74
CA ALA A 340 0.27 -11.43 -25.04
C ALA A 340 1.21 -11.64 -23.83
N VAL A 341 1.63 -10.55 -23.15
CA VAL A 341 2.43 -10.63 -21.91
C VAL A 341 1.69 -11.42 -20.83
N VAL A 342 0.41 -11.12 -20.61
CA VAL A 342 -0.42 -11.78 -19.59
C VAL A 342 -0.67 -13.27 -19.95
N ALA A 343 -0.86 -13.60 -21.21
CA ALA A 343 -0.99 -14.99 -21.63
C ALA A 343 0.32 -15.75 -21.38
N ALA A 344 1.45 -15.17 -21.77
CA ALA A 344 2.77 -15.76 -21.51
C ALA A 344 3.04 -15.99 -20.02
N SER A 345 2.59 -15.06 -19.15
CA SER A 345 2.74 -15.24 -17.69
C SER A 345 1.91 -16.42 -17.14
N ALA A 346 0.73 -16.67 -17.71
CA ALA A 346 -0.07 -17.83 -17.34
C ALA A 346 0.60 -19.14 -17.82
N ASP A 347 1.08 -19.18 -19.08
CA ASP A 347 1.79 -20.35 -19.64
C ASP A 347 3.08 -20.64 -18.86
N TYR A 348 3.82 -19.60 -18.48
CA TYR A 348 5.00 -19.71 -17.60
C TYR A 348 4.65 -20.33 -16.25
N ALA A 349 3.59 -19.84 -15.61
CA ALA A 349 3.12 -20.35 -14.33
C ALA A 349 2.68 -21.83 -14.44
N GLU A 350 1.90 -22.19 -15.45
CA GLU A 350 1.43 -23.58 -15.66
C GLU A 350 2.59 -24.55 -15.95
N SER A 351 3.62 -24.10 -16.66
CA SER A 351 4.80 -24.92 -16.99
C SER A 351 5.83 -25.00 -15.85
N SER A 352 5.74 -24.12 -14.86
CA SER A 352 6.67 -24.10 -13.72
C SER A 352 6.38 -25.25 -12.74
N PRO A 353 7.42 -25.86 -12.13
CA PRO A 353 7.24 -26.94 -11.17
C PRO A 353 6.58 -26.45 -9.88
N GLU A 354 5.95 -27.36 -9.15
CA GLU A 354 5.57 -27.13 -7.77
C GLU A 354 6.81 -27.09 -6.86
N PRO A 355 6.74 -26.39 -5.70
CA PRO A 355 7.82 -26.40 -4.73
C PRO A 355 8.10 -27.82 -4.23
N GLU A 356 9.38 -28.14 -4.02
CA GLU A 356 9.76 -29.42 -3.41
C GLU A 356 9.27 -29.48 -1.95
N PRO A 357 8.88 -30.66 -1.44
CA PRO A 357 8.37 -30.79 -0.06
C PRO A 357 9.31 -30.22 1.02
N GLY A 358 10.62 -30.20 0.75
CA GLY A 358 11.62 -29.63 1.65
C GLY A 358 11.48 -28.13 1.85
N GLU A 359 10.90 -27.43 0.87
CA GLU A 359 10.66 -25.97 0.95
C GLU A 359 9.71 -25.58 2.09
N LEU A 360 8.92 -26.51 2.64
CA LEU A 360 8.10 -26.27 3.83
C LEU A 360 8.91 -25.81 5.05
N TYR A 361 10.18 -26.20 5.13
CA TYR A 361 11.05 -25.96 6.27
C TYR A 361 12.13 -24.90 6.00
N THR A 362 12.17 -24.32 4.81
CA THR A 362 13.13 -23.26 4.47
C THR A 362 12.54 -21.87 4.75
N ASP A 363 13.39 -20.86 4.81
CA ASP A 363 13.04 -19.45 4.99
C ASP A 363 12.26 -19.14 6.30
N VAL A 364 12.37 -20.00 7.31
CA VAL A 364 11.76 -19.79 8.63
C VAL A 364 12.68 -18.96 9.54
N LEU A 365 13.97 -19.21 9.48
CA LEU A 365 15.01 -18.52 10.23
C LEU A 365 16.12 -18.07 9.28
N VAL A 366 16.84 -17.01 9.65
CA VAL A 366 17.99 -16.49 8.87
C VAL A 366 19.13 -17.51 8.88
N GLU A 367 19.31 -18.23 9.99
CA GLU A 367 20.29 -19.31 10.13
C GLU A 367 19.57 -20.59 10.55
N GLN A 368 19.95 -21.72 9.96
CA GLN A 368 19.57 -23.02 10.48
C GLN A 368 20.54 -23.38 11.61
N TYR A 369 20.04 -23.47 12.83
CA TYR A 369 20.79 -23.96 13.98
C TYR A 369 20.82 -25.48 14.00
#